data_9ea073c70920e5ffef9053a17b39c73a
#
_entry.id   9ea073c70920e5ffef9053a17b39c73a
#
_cell.length_a   1.000
_cell.length_b   1.000
_cell.length_c   1.000
_cell.angle_alpha   90.00
_cell.angle_beta   90.00
_cell.angle_gamma   90.00
#
_symmetry.space_group_name_H-M   'P 1'
#
loop_
_entity.id
_entity.type
_entity.pdbx_description
1 polymer ?
#
loop_
_entity_poly.entity_id
_entity_poly.type
_entity_poly.pdbx_seq_one_letter_code
_entity_poly.pdbx_strand_id
1 'polypeptide(L)'
;MGVLAQVFAVFFNRSEFFLYYHVLYLYAMFWILLFGVGTKFFPMLTLTTPLSDNRKYQILSKKVYNSHLFWYIFSILFLVTFIFEATRYQILSLWIRAILVLFLSYEAWCLYFPAQRKGIYTFFIKLFLYTIVIGHFLFPLFSEHKQHLYHILFVGGYLGLVLIVVGRVLISHEKLDLTLEVKSKILATIFTLIYIALWTRATAYLVKTYENHLKYASLTALIAIILFIIFFINHLHKRYKTSKKEL
;
A
#
# COMPACT_ATOMS: atom_id res chain seq x y z
N MET A 1 -12.47 16.04 7.17
CA MET A 1 -12.31 17.01 6.05
C MET A 1 -13.02 16.54 4.78
N GLY A 2 -12.74 15.35 4.24
CA GLY A 2 -13.36 14.87 2.99
C GLY A 2 -14.89 14.82 3.02
N VAL A 3 -15.49 14.29 4.10
CA VAL A 3 -16.97 14.24 4.28
C VAL A 3 -17.57 15.64 4.34
N LEU A 4 -16.93 16.59 5.05
CA LEU A 4 -17.36 17.97 5.08
C LEU A 4 -17.32 18.60 3.68
N ALA A 5 -16.28 18.34 2.88
CA ALA A 5 -16.20 18.84 1.51
C ALA A 5 -17.34 18.29 0.62
N GLN A 6 -17.75 17.04 0.82
CA GLN A 6 -18.91 16.46 0.12
C GLN A 6 -20.22 17.15 0.53
N VAL A 7 -20.43 17.36 1.83
CA VAL A 7 -21.59 18.08 2.34
C VAL A 7 -21.65 19.48 1.75
N PHE A 8 -20.52 20.21 1.74
CA PHE A 8 -20.44 21.54 1.12
C PHE A 8 -20.70 21.50 -0.39
N ALA A 9 -20.19 20.48 -1.12
CA ALA A 9 -20.44 20.33 -2.55
C ALA A 9 -21.93 20.19 -2.85
N VAL A 10 -22.66 19.42 -2.03
CA VAL A 10 -24.11 19.22 -2.19
C VAL A 10 -24.87 20.48 -1.81
N PHE A 11 -24.56 21.11 -0.67
CA PHE A 11 -25.28 22.30 -0.19
C PHE A 11 -25.06 23.53 -1.07
N PHE A 12 -23.86 23.72 -1.59
CA PHE A 12 -23.51 24.93 -2.37
C PHE A 12 -23.47 24.67 -3.88
N ASN A 13 -23.84 23.47 -4.34
CA ASN A 13 -23.84 23.06 -5.74
C ASN A 13 -22.51 23.38 -6.46
N ARG A 14 -21.38 23.17 -5.78
CA ARG A 14 -20.04 23.47 -6.28
C ARG A 14 -19.29 22.18 -6.58
N SER A 15 -19.15 21.84 -7.86
CA SER A 15 -18.44 20.64 -8.35
C SER A 15 -16.97 20.57 -7.89
N GLU A 16 -16.34 21.71 -7.64
CA GLU A 16 -14.97 21.81 -7.14
C GLU A 16 -14.77 21.08 -5.80
N PHE A 17 -15.75 21.15 -4.89
CA PHE A 17 -15.70 20.44 -3.62
C PHE A 17 -15.79 18.92 -3.76
N PHE A 18 -16.40 18.41 -4.84
CA PHE A 18 -16.39 16.97 -5.16
C PHE A 18 -15.00 16.45 -5.46
N LEU A 19 -14.19 17.23 -6.19
CA LEU A 19 -12.81 16.88 -6.48
C LEU A 19 -11.97 16.82 -5.20
N TYR A 20 -12.11 17.81 -4.32
CA TYR A 20 -11.45 17.81 -3.00
C TYR A 20 -11.89 16.62 -2.13
N TYR A 21 -13.17 16.27 -2.15
CA TYR A 21 -13.67 15.10 -1.44
C TYR A 21 -12.98 13.82 -1.93
N HIS A 22 -12.96 13.57 -3.23
CA HIS A 22 -12.32 12.37 -3.78
C HIS A 22 -10.84 12.32 -3.43
N VAL A 23 -10.11 13.40 -3.61
CA VAL A 23 -8.68 13.45 -3.38
C VAL A 23 -8.36 13.27 -1.89
N LEU A 24 -9.06 13.98 -1.01
CA LEU A 24 -8.77 13.92 0.43
C LEU A 24 -9.33 12.68 1.10
N TYR A 25 -10.52 12.22 0.73
CA TYR A 25 -11.14 11.08 1.39
C TYR A 25 -10.55 9.76 0.91
N LEU A 26 -10.51 9.53 -0.41
CA LEU A 26 -10.07 8.25 -0.93
C LEU A 26 -8.54 8.09 -0.89
N TYR A 27 -7.80 9.12 -1.26
CA TYR A 27 -6.34 8.98 -1.40
C TYR A 27 -5.59 9.33 -0.11
N ALA A 28 -5.90 10.46 0.51
CA ALA A 28 -5.18 10.88 1.70
C ALA A 28 -5.43 9.95 2.90
N MET A 29 -6.65 9.38 3.05
CA MET A 29 -6.95 8.42 4.12
C MET A 29 -6.07 7.17 4.02
N PHE A 30 -5.94 6.58 2.84
CA PHE A 30 -5.06 5.41 2.64
C PHE A 30 -3.61 5.74 2.92
N TRP A 31 -3.16 6.95 2.57
CA TRP A 31 -1.81 7.38 2.84
C TRP A 31 -1.52 7.59 4.32
N ILE A 32 -2.45 8.15 5.09
CA ILE A 32 -2.32 8.29 6.54
C ILE A 32 -2.16 6.90 7.19
N LEU A 33 -2.96 5.92 6.74
CA LEU A 33 -2.85 4.55 7.22
C LEU A 33 -1.47 3.94 6.86
N LEU A 34 -1.02 4.11 5.63
CA LEU A 34 0.26 3.59 5.17
C LEU A 34 1.43 4.26 5.93
N PHE A 35 1.35 5.56 6.20
CA PHE A 35 2.31 6.27 7.02
C PHE A 35 2.32 5.77 8.47
N GLY A 36 1.15 5.73 9.10
CA GLY A 36 1.05 5.37 10.53
C GLY A 36 1.51 3.94 10.80
N VAL A 37 1.01 2.99 10.02
CA VAL A 37 1.31 1.57 10.19
C VAL A 37 2.62 1.18 9.48
N GLY A 38 2.81 1.65 8.25
CA GLY A 38 3.88 1.19 7.37
C GLY A 38 5.27 1.54 7.89
N THR A 39 5.46 2.72 8.48
CA THR A 39 6.77 3.17 8.99
C THR A 39 7.37 2.27 10.07
N LYS A 40 6.54 1.63 10.87
CA LYS A 40 6.98 0.67 11.89
C LYS A 40 6.87 -0.76 11.41
N PHE A 41 5.80 -1.07 10.68
CA PHE A 41 5.43 -2.44 10.37
C PHE A 41 6.30 -3.06 9.26
N PHE A 42 6.60 -2.33 8.19
CA PHE A 42 7.39 -2.89 7.09
C PHE A 42 8.83 -3.23 7.48
N PRO A 43 9.59 -2.33 8.15
CA PRO A 43 10.92 -2.68 8.63
C PRO A 43 10.92 -3.86 9.62
N MET A 44 9.90 -3.95 10.46
CA MET A 44 9.75 -5.06 11.41
C MET A 44 9.52 -6.39 10.69
N LEU A 45 8.66 -6.43 9.67
CA LEU A 45 8.36 -7.66 8.94
C LEU A 45 9.54 -8.16 8.11
N THR A 46 10.30 -7.25 7.53
CA THR A 46 11.46 -7.57 6.70
C THR A 46 12.75 -7.73 7.53
N LEU A 47 12.69 -7.43 8.83
CA LEU A 47 13.86 -7.31 9.72
C LEU A 47 14.94 -6.39 9.12
N THR A 48 14.52 -5.37 8.39
CA THR A 48 15.39 -4.29 7.93
C THR A 48 15.42 -3.16 8.96
N THR A 49 15.38 -3.52 10.24
CA THR A 49 15.28 -2.53 11.32
C THR A 49 16.31 -1.42 11.15
N PRO A 50 15.90 -0.15 11.27
CA PRO A 50 16.81 0.98 11.29
C PRO A 50 17.63 1.01 12.62
N LEU A 51 17.80 -0.13 13.27
CA LEU A 51 18.51 -0.26 14.52
C LEU A 51 20.02 -0.10 14.31
N SER A 52 20.50 0.97 14.85
CA SER A 52 21.88 1.36 15.16
C SER A 52 22.95 1.22 14.06
N ASP A 53 23.12 0.07 13.43
CA ASP A 53 24.24 -0.16 12.50
C ASP A 53 23.93 0.19 11.03
N ASN A 54 22.66 0.06 10.60
CA ASN A 54 22.26 0.38 9.24
C ASN A 54 22.01 1.88 9.00
N ARG A 55 21.93 2.70 10.05
CA ARG A 55 21.77 4.16 9.92
C ARG A 55 22.96 4.88 9.28
N LYS A 56 24.08 4.21 9.13
CA LYS A 56 25.27 4.76 8.44
C LYS A 56 24.93 5.22 7.01
N TYR A 57 23.89 4.65 6.42
CA TYR A 57 23.44 4.96 5.05
C TYR A 57 22.15 5.79 4.97
N GLN A 58 21.57 6.16 6.12
CA GLN A 58 20.36 7.00 6.14
C GLN A 58 20.72 8.48 6.07
N ILE A 59 19.86 9.26 5.39
CA ILE A 59 20.05 10.70 5.20
C ILE A 59 19.81 11.45 6.53
N LEU A 60 18.78 11.01 7.27
CA LEU A 60 18.41 11.65 8.54
C LEU A 60 19.32 11.21 9.68
N SER A 61 19.76 12.16 10.48
CA SER A 61 20.40 11.85 11.76
C SER A 61 19.40 11.17 12.71
N LYS A 62 19.90 10.34 13.65
CA LYS A 62 19.06 9.65 14.64
C LYS A 62 18.15 10.62 15.42
N LYS A 63 18.63 11.83 15.71
CA LYS A 63 17.87 12.86 16.41
C LYS A 63 16.67 13.34 15.60
N VAL A 64 16.86 13.62 14.31
CA VAL A 64 15.78 14.10 13.41
C VAL A 64 14.79 12.99 13.14
N TYR A 65 15.26 11.77 12.87
CA TYR A 65 14.40 10.62 12.63
C TYR A 65 13.46 10.33 13.82
N ASN A 66 13.97 10.46 15.04
CA ASN A 66 13.17 10.25 16.26
C ASN A 66 12.30 11.47 16.64
N SER A 67 12.41 12.57 15.91
CA SER A 67 11.63 13.77 16.17
C SER A 67 10.18 13.62 15.68
N HIS A 68 9.22 13.65 16.61
CA HIS A 68 7.82 13.67 16.26
C HIS A 68 7.46 14.89 15.42
N LEU A 69 8.06 16.05 15.72
CA LEU A 69 7.84 17.29 14.99
C LEU A 69 8.20 17.15 13.51
N PHE A 70 9.34 16.51 13.20
CA PHE A 70 9.74 16.26 11.82
C PHE A 70 8.67 15.47 11.06
N TRP A 71 8.19 14.38 11.63
CA TRP A 71 7.18 13.53 10.98
C TRP A 71 5.79 14.20 10.88
N TYR A 72 5.43 15.07 11.84
CA TYR A 72 4.24 15.90 11.72
C TYR A 72 4.35 16.88 10.55
N ILE A 73 5.45 17.64 10.45
CA ILE A 73 5.67 18.57 9.33
C ILE A 73 5.67 17.81 8.01
N PHE A 74 6.35 16.67 7.93
CA PHE A 74 6.38 15.83 6.74
C PHE A 74 4.97 15.36 6.33
N SER A 75 4.16 14.91 7.29
CA SER A 75 2.78 14.48 7.04
C SER A 75 1.90 15.63 6.56
N ILE A 76 2.04 16.81 7.14
CA ILE A 76 1.31 18.01 6.70
C ILE A 76 1.73 18.38 5.27
N LEU A 77 3.02 18.43 4.99
CA LEU A 77 3.53 18.70 3.64
C LEU A 77 2.99 17.69 2.62
N PHE A 78 2.95 16.42 2.99
CA PHE A 78 2.39 15.38 2.16
C PHE A 78 0.91 15.59 1.88
N LEU A 79 0.10 15.93 2.91
CA LEU A 79 -1.33 16.21 2.76
C LEU A 79 -1.59 17.46 1.90
N VAL A 80 -0.76 18.48 2.04
CA VAL A 80 -0.84 19.71 1.24
C VAL A 80 -0.68 19.41 -0.25
N THR A 81 0.11 18.40 -0.64
CA THR A 81 0.22 18.00 -2.05
C THR A 81 -1.12 17.53 -2.65
N PHE A 82 -2.01 16.92 -1.86
CA PHE A 82 -3.33 16.51 -2.33
C PHE A 82 -4.25 17.71 -2.57
N ILE A 83 -4.12 18.77 -1.77
CA ILE A 83 -4.87 20.00 -1.96
C ILE A 83 -4.41 20.69 -3.26
N PHE A 84 -3.10 20.80 -3.46
CA PHE A 84 -2.56 21.40 -4.68
C PHE A 84 -2.84 20.58 -5.94
N GLU A 85 -3.05 19.27 -5.83
CA GLU A 85 -3.43 18.41 -6.94
C GLU A 85 -4.78 18.82 -7.57
N ALA A 86 -5.69 19.41 -6.79
CA ALA A 86 -6.98 19.92 -7.26
C ALA A 86 -6.89 21.32 -7.86
N THR A 87 -5.69 21.91 -7.96
CA THR A 87 -5.43 23.26 -8.49
C THR A 87 -4.67 23.21 -9.81
N ARG A 88 -4.38 24.39 -10.37
CA ARG A 88 -3.51 24.55 -11.55
C ARG A 88 -2.07 23.98 -11.35
N TYR A 89 -1.67 23.72 -10.12
CA TYR A 89 -0.35 23.18 -9.77
C TYR A 89 -0.31 21.66 -9.69
N GLN A 90 -1.27 20.98 -10.32
CA GLN A 90 -1.42 19.52 -10.28
C GLN A 90 -0.11 18.77 -10.56
N ILE A 91 0.55 19.04 -11.68
CA ILE A 91 1.78 18.33 -12.10
C ILE A 91 2.90 18.54 -11.09
N LEU A 92 3.07 19.77 -10.60
CA LEU A 92 4.07 20.08 -9.57
C LEU A 92 3.80 19.31 -8.28
N SER A 93 2.53 19.25 -7.84
CA SER A 93 2.14 18.53 -6.63
C SER A 93 2.40 17.02 -6.75
N LEU A 94 2.17 16.43 -7.92
CA LEU A 94 2.46 15.02 -8.20
C LEU A 94 3.96 14.73 -8.13
N TRP A 95 4.82 15.60 -8.67
CA TRP A 95 6.27 15.48 -8.56
C TRP A 95 6.75 15.59 -7.12
N ILE A 96 6.27 16.59 -6.37
CA ILE A 96 6.61 16.76 -4.96
C ILE A 96 6.23 15.49 -4.18
N ARG A 97 5.03 14.95 -4.43
CA ARG A 97 4.56 13.72 -3.77
C ARG A 97 5.43 12.52 -4.13
N ALA A 98 5.83 12.37 -5.39
CA ALA A 98 6.72 11.28 -5.81
C ALA A 98 8.06 11.33 -5.07
N ILE A 99 8.65 12.53 -4.92
CA ILE A 99 9.90 12.73 -4.16
C ILE A 99 9.70 12.42 -2.68
N LEU A 100 8.59 12.86 -2.08
CA LEU A 100 8.27 12.56 -0.67
C LEU A 100 8.08 11.07 -0.43
N VAL A 101 7.44 10.35 -1.37
CA VAL A 101 7.27 8.88 -1.29
C VAL A 101 8.61 8.17 -1.44
N LEU A 102 9.46 8.61 -2.35
CA LEU A 102 10.82 8.07 -2.49
C LEU A 102 11.62 8.26 -1.20
N PHE A 103 11.58 9.46 -0.62
CA PHE A 103 12.23 9.76 0.65
C PHE A 103 11.71 8.86 1.78
N LEU A 104 10.37 8.72 1.90
CA LEU A 104 9.73 7.85 2.88
C LEU A 104 10.13 6.39 2.72
N SER A 105 10.19 5.90 1.47
CA SER A 105 10.57 4.52 1.16
C SER A 105 12.02 4.22 1.54
N TYR A 106 12.88 5.20 1.47
CA TYR A 106 14.27 5.10 1.86
C TYR A 106 14.43 5.18 3.39
N GLU A 107 13.92 6.25 4.01
CA GLU A 107 14.17 6.54 5.43
C GLU A 107 13.32 5.71 6.39
N ALA A 108 12.03 5.56 6.11
CA ALA A 108 11.10 4.96 7.04
C ALA A 108 10.76 3.50 6.71
N TRP A 109 10.58 3.15 5.43
CA TRP A 109 10.23 1.78 5.05
C TRP A 109 11.46 0.89 4.85
N CYS A 110 12.66 1.47 4.81
CA CYS A 110 13.92 0.74 4.60
C CYS A 110 13.89 -0.16 3.35
N LEU A 111 13.19 0.28 2.30
CA LEU A 111 12.87 -0.54 1.12
C LEU A 111 14.11 -1.04 0.39
N TYR A 112 15.13 -0.19 0.29
CA TYR A 112 16.36 -0.46 -0.45
C TYR A 112 17.41 -1.24 0.35
N PHE A 113 17.18 -1.43 1.64
CA PHE A 113 18.09 -2.18 2.47
C PHE A 113 17.87 -3.70 2.33
N PRO A 114 18.93 -4.52 2.46
CA PRO A 114 18.79 -5.96 2.40
C PRO A 114 17.93 -6.46 3.57
N ALA A 115 16.92 -7.27 3.26
CA ALA A 115 16.11 -7.90 4.28
C ALA A 115 16.87 -9.06 4.90
N GLN A 116 16.94 -9.11 6.22
CA GLN A 116 17.52 -10.25 6.94
C GLN A 116 16.60 -11.46 6.90
N ARG A 117 15.29 -11.23 6.95
CA ARG A 117 14.29 -12.29 6.80
C ARG A 117 13.99 -12.52 5.32
N LYS A 118 14.32 -13.71 4.84
CA LYS A 118 13.98 -14.16 3.48
C LYS A 118 12.66 -14.91 3.52
N GLY A 119 11.82 -14.76 2.49
CA GLY A 119 10.56 -15.48 2.38
C GLY A 119 9.54 -14.77 1.48
N ILE A 120 8.39 -15.42 1.30
CA ILE A 120 7.32 -14.96 0.41
C ILE A 120 6.80 -13.60 0.85
N TYR A 121 6.50 -13.42 2.15
CA TYR A 121 6.02 -12.12 2.66
C TYR A 121 7.02 -11.01 2.42
N THR A 122 8.29 -11.22 2.73
CA THR A 122 9.34 -10.22 2.52
C THR A 122 9.48 -9.82 1.05
N PHE A 123 9.43 -10.80 0.15
CA PHE A 123 9.48 -10.56 -1.29
C PHE A 123 8.30 -9.69 -1.74
N PHE A 124 7.07 -10.08 -1.40
CA PHE A 124 5.87 -9.36 -1.83
C PHE A 124 5.68 -8.01 -1.15
N ILE A 125 6.08 -7.85 0.14
CA ILE A 125 6.12 -6.53 0.78
C ILE A 125 6.98 -5.57 -0.04
N LYS A 126 8.21 -5.97 -0.36
CA LYS A 126 9.10 -5.12 -1.15
C LYS A 126 8.53 -4.85 -2.54
N LEU A 127 8.00 -5.88 -3.21
CA LEU A 127 7.39 -5.73 -4.53
C LEU A 127 6.24 -4.72 -4.53
N PHE A 128 5.32 -4.80 -3.56
CA PHE A 128 4.20 -3.86 -3.44
C PHE A 128 4.65 -2.45 -3.05
N LEU A 129 5.67 -2.32 -2.19
CA LEU A 129 6.25 -1.03 -1.86
C LEU A 129 6.96 -0.38 -3.06
N TYR A 130 7.71 -1.15 -3.85
CA TYR A 130 8.28 -0.67 -5.11
C TYR A 130 7.20 -0.22 -6.08
N THR A 131 6.10 -0.97 -6.16
CA THR A 131 4.94 -0.61 -6.99
C THR A 131 4.35 0.74 -6.59
N ILE A 132 4.26 1.03 -5.29
CA ILE A 132 3.81 2.34 -4.79
C ILE A 132 4.76 3.46 -5.23
N VAL A 133 6.06 3.27 -5.07
CA VAL A 133 7.05 4.26 -5.48
C VAL A 133 6.97 4.51 -6.99
N ILE A 134 6.98 3.44 -7.79
CA ILE A 134 6.89 3.52 -9.27
C ILE A 134 5.58 4.21 -9.68
N GLY A 135 4.45 3.85 -9.07
CA GLY A 135 3.15 4.45 -9.37
C GLY A 135 3.16 5.98 -9.17
N HIS A 136 3.82 6.47 -8.12
CA HIS A 136 3.92 7.91 -7.87
C HIS A 136 4.79 8.66 -8.90
N PHE A 137 5.81 8.01 -9.46
CA PHE A 137 6.60 8.58 -10.54
C PHE A 137 5.88 8.53 -11.89
N LEU A 138 5.01 7.54 -12.10
CA LEU A 138 4.21 7.46 -13.32
C LEU A 138 3.12 8.53 -13.41
N PHE A 139 2.59 9.01 -12.28
CA PHE A 139 1.52 10.02 -12.28
C PHE A 139 1.87 11.33 -12.96
N PRO A 140 2.99 12.00 -12.62
CA PRO A 140 3.35 13.23 -13.32
C PRO A 140 3.77 13.01 -14.76
N LEU A 141 4.30 11.84 -15.12
CA LEU A 141 4.71 11.49 -16.46
C LEU A 141 3.53 11.21 -17.40
N PHE A 142 2.45 10.60 -16.86
CA PHE A 142 1.27 10.18 -17.62
C PHE A 142 0.00 10.72 -16.97
N SER A 143 -0.05 12.03 -16.73
CA SER A 143 -1.14 12.68 -15.99
C SER A 143 -2.51 12.51 -16.66
N GLU A 144 -2.57 12.35 -17.99
CA GLU A 144 -3.80 12.08 -18.74
C GLU A 144 -4.42 10.73 -18.41
N HIS A 145 -3.60 9.72 -18.05
CA HIS A 145 -4.03 8.38 -17.70
C HIS A 145 -4.08 8.14 -16.18
N LYS A 146 -4.07 9.18 -15.41
CA LYS A 146 -4.00 9.16 -13.94
C LYS A 146 -5.02 8.20 -13.30
N GLN A 147 -6.26 8.14 -13.80
CA GLN A 147 -7.28 7.22 -13.26
C GLN A 147 -6.87 5.75 -13.36
N HIS A 148 -6.23 5.35 -14.47
CA HIS A 148 -5.72 3.99 -14.64
C HIS A 148 -4.51 3.73 -13.75
N LEU A 149 -3.63 4.72 -13.63
CA LEU A 149 -2.44 4.61 -12.79
C LEU A 149 -2.77 4.54 -11.29
N TYR A 150 -3.89 5.12 -10.84
CA TYR A 150 -4.33 4.93 -9.46
C TYR A 150 -4.55 3.46 -9.08
N HIS A 151 -4.91 2.61 -10.03
CA HIS A 151 -5.03 1.18 -9.75
C HIS A 151 -3.68 0.53 -9.42
N ILE A 152 -2.57 1.10 -9.88
CA ILE A 152 -1.23 0.66 -9.46
C ILE A 152 -1.08 0.83 -7.95
N LEU A 153 -1.58 1.93 -7.40
CA LEU A 153 -1.53 2.14 -5.96
C LEU A 153 -2.57 1.30 -5.21
N PHE A 154 -3.84 1.33 -5.66
CA PHE A 154 -4.92 0.71 -4.91
C PHE A 154 -4.88 -0.82 -4.96
N VAL A 155 -4.70 -1.40 -6.14
CA VAL A 155 -4.70 -2.86 -6.31
C VAL A 155 -3.32 -3.42 -5.98
N GLY A 156 -2.26 -2.87 -6.56
CA GLY A 156 -0.92 -3.39 -6.39
C GLY A 156 -0.26 -2.99 -5.07
N GLY A 157 -0.40 -1.72 -4.70
CA GLY A 157 0.18 -1.22 -3.45
C GLY A 157 -0.66 -1.60 -2.23
N TYR A 158 -1.81 -0.94 -2.10
CA TYR A 158 -2.58 -1.02 -0.85
C TYR A 158 -3.23 -2.38 -0.62
N LEU A 159 -3.96 -2.94 -1.60
CA LEU A 159 -4.63 -4.24 -1.41
C LEU A 159 -3.62 -5.33 -1.10
N GLY A 160 -2.50 -5.37 -1.84
CA GLY A 160 -1.44 -6.34 -1.59
C GLY A 160 -0.84 -6.23 -0.19
N LEU A 161 -0.53 -5.00 0.26
CA LEU A 161 0.01 -4.75 1.60
C LEU A 161 -1.02 -5.06 2.69
N VAL A 162 -2.30 -4.70 2.51
CA VAL A 162 -3.37 -5.01 3.47
C VAL A 162 -3.51 -6.52 3.66
N LEU A 163 -3.51 -7.29 2.58
CA LEU A 163 -3.58 -8.76 2.69
C LEU A 163 -2.37 -9.34 3.44
N ILE A 164 -1.16 -8.80 3.21
CA ILE A 164 0.03 -9.23 3.95
C ILE A 164 -0.09 -8.88 5.43
N VAL A 165 -0.52 -7.66 5.77
CA VAL A 165 -0.68 -7.21 7.15
C VAL A 165 -1.73 -8.05 7.87
N VAL A 166 -2.91 -8.23 7.25
CA VAL A 166 -3.99 -9.08 7.80
C VAL A 166 -3.50 -10.51 7.99
N GLY A 167 -2.84 -11.09 6.99
CA GLY A 167 -2.28 -12.44 7.10
C GLY A 167 -1.27 -12.56 8.24
N ARG A 168 -0.38 -11.57 8.42
CA ARG A 168 0.57 -11.55 9.53
C ARG A 168 -0.11 -11.45 10.89
N VAL A 169 -1.12 -10.58 11.00
CA VAL A 169 -1.91 -10.46 12.24
C VAL A 169 -2.59 -11.77 12.57
N LEU A 170 -3.24 -12.43 11.61
CA LEU A 170 -3.89 -13.74 11.80
C LEU A 170 -2.88 -14.81 12.21
N ILE A 171 -1.73 -14.90 11.55
CA ILE A 171 -0.68 -15.88 11.88
C ILE A 171 -0.17 -15.65 13.31
N SER A 172 0.07 -14.41 13.70
CA SER A 172 0.58 -14.07 15.04
C SER A 172 -0.46 -14.26 16.14
N HIS A 173 -1.67 -13.72 15.96
CA HIS A 173 -2.73 -13.75 16.95
C HIS A 173 -3.19 -15.18 17.21
N GLU A 174 -3.37 -15.93 16.14
CA GLU A 174 -3.80 -17.31 16.23
C GLU A 174 -2.64 -18.29 16.44
N LYS A 175 -1.43 -17.82 16.66
CA LYS A 175 -0.21 -18.65 16.87
C LYS A 175 -0.05 -19.74 15.80
N LEU A 176 -0.37 -19.43 14.54
CA LEU A 176 -0.13 -20.34 13.42
C LEU A 176 1.36 -20.45 13.12
N ASP A 177 1.73 -21.49 12.36
CA ASP A 177 3.13 -21.71 12.01
C ASP A 177 3.71 -20.54 11.17
N LEU A 178 4.77 -19.93 11.67
CA LEU A 178 5.49 -18.85 10.98
C LEU A 178 6.12 -19.28 9.65
N THR A 179 6.28 -20.58 9.42
CA THR A 179 6.77 -21.10 8.12
C THR A 179 5.81 -20.77 6.97
N LEU A 180 4.54 -20.52 7.26
CA LEU A 180 3.54 -20.09 6.27
C LEU A 180 3.96 -18.79 5.56
N GLU A 181 4.55 -17.84 6.29
CA GLU A 181 5.01 -16.56 5.72
C GLU A 181 6.24 -16.74 4.81
N VAL A 182 7.01 -17.77 5.06
CA VAL A 182 8.29 -17.99 4.37
C VAL A 182 8.12 -18.89 3.15
N LYS A 183 7.31 -19.95 3.24
CA LYS A 183 7.32 -21.08 2.29
C LYS A 183 5.97 -21.38 1.64
N SER A 184 4.86 -20.73 2.03
CA SER A 184 3.52 -21.07 1.53
C SER A 184 3.35 -20.74 0.05
N LYS A 185 3.34 -21.75 -0.81
CA LYS A 185 3.07 -21.61 -2.25
C LYS A 185 1.70 -20.98 -2.51
N ILE A 186 0.69 -21.27 -1.66
CA ILE A 186 -0.66 -20.71 -1.82
C ILE A 186 -0.64 -19.19 -1.60
N LEU A 187 0.04 -18.70 -0.55
CA LEU A 187 0.19 -17.26 -0.34
C LEU A 187 0.97 -16.60 -1.48
N ALA A 188 2.02 -17.26 -2.00
CA ALA A 188 2.72 -16.77 -3.18
C ALA A 188 1.78 -16.64 -4.38
N THR A 189 0.95 -17.65 -4.64
CA THR A 189 -0.03 -17.63 -5.73
C THR A 189 -1.04 -16.48 -5.53
N ILE A 190 -1.58 -16.31 -4.33
CA ILE A 190 -2.53 -15.23 -4.02
C ILE A 190 -1.93 -13.86 -4.33
N PHE A 191 -0.72 -13.58 -3.84
CA PHE A 191 -0.07 -12.28 -4.08
C PHE A 191 0.33 -12.09 -5.55
N THR A 192 0.70 -13.16 -6.24
CA THR A 192 0.94 -13.12 -7.69
C THR A 192 -0.33 -12.79 -8.46
N LEU A 193 -1.49 -13.36 -8.10
CA LEU A 193 -2.77 -13.03 -8.71
C LEU A 193 -3.14 -11.56 -8.49
N ILE A 194 -2.93 -11.00 -7.29
CA ILE A 194 -3.12 -9.57 -7.04
C ILE A 194 -2.20 -8.75 -7.95
N TYR A 195 -0.96 -9.16 -8.14
CA TYR A 195 -0.02 -8.45 -9.00
C TYR A 195 -0.39 -8.54 -10.49
N ILE A 196 -0.93 -9.68 -10.94
CA ILE A 196 -1.49 -9.83 -12.29
C ILE A 196 -2.72 -8.93 -12.46
N ALA A 197 -3.65 -8.95 -11.51
CA ALA A 197 -4.85 -8.11 -11.53
C ALA A 197 -4.50 -6.62 -11.63
N LEU A 198 -3.48 -6.17 -10.88
CA LEU A 198 -2.93 -4.83 -10.96
C LEU A 198 -2.55 -4.45 -12.40
N TRP A 199 -1.63 -5.23 -12.99
CA TRP A 199 -1.11 -4.87 -14.31
C TRP A 199 -2.17 -4.97 -15.40
N THR A 200 -3.04 -5.99 -15.34
CA THR A 200 -4.19 -6.09 -16.24
C THR A 200 -5.09 -4.85 -16.14
N ARG A 201 -5.30 -4.33 -14.93
CA ARG A 201 -6.12 -3.14 -14.72
C ARG A 201 -5.41 -1.85 -15.15
N ALA A 202 -4.13 -1.71 -14.81
CA ALA A 202 -3.35 -0.51 -15.11
C ALA A 202 -3.13 -0.33 -16.62
N THR A 203 -2.98 -1.43 -17.37
CA THR A 203 -2.73 -1.40 -18.82
C THR A 203 -4.01 -1.53 -19.67
N ALA A 204 -5.19 -1.59 -19.07
CA ALA A 204 -6.45 -1.78 -19.79
C ALA A 204 -6.70 -0.71 -20.86
N TYR A 205 -6.23 0.53 -20.65
CA TYR A 205 -6.39 1.63 -21.61
C TYR A 205 -5.55 1.47 -22.90
N LEU A 206 -4.53 0.59 -22.88
CA LEU A 206 -3.67 0.33 -24.05
C LEU A 206 -4.31 -0.64 -25.06
N VAL A 207 -5.40 -1.30 -24.71
CA VAL A 207 -6.01 -2.36 -25.52
C VAL A 207 -7.40 -2.00 -26.01
N LYS A 208 -7.74 -2.48 -27.23
CA LYS A 208 -9.06 -2.23 -27.83
C LYS A 208 -10.21 -2.86 -27.04
N THR A 209 -9.95 -3.97 -26.31
CA THR A 209 -10.94 -4.71 -25.52
C THR A 209 -10.95 -4.26 -24.05
N TYR A 210 -11.00 -2.96 -23.82
CA TYR A 210 -10.94 -2.32 -22.50
C TYR A 210 -11.83 -2.99 -21.44
N GLU A 211 -13.13 -3.17 -21.75
CA GLU A 211 -14.08 -3.75 -20.79
C GLU A 211 -13.73 -5.18 -20.38
N ASN A 212 -13.22 -6.01 -21.31
CA ASN A 212 -12.81 -7.37 -21.00
C ASN A 212 -11.62 -7.39 -20.07
N HIS A 213 -10.64 -6.49 -20.27
CA HIS A 213 -9.50 -6.34 -19.35
C HIS A 213 -9.94 -5.91 -17.95
N LEU A 214 -10.94 -5.04 -17.83
CA LEU A 214 -11.52 -4.67 -16.54
C LEU A 214 -12.18 -5.87 -15.84
N LYS A 215 -12.97 -6.65 -16.57
CA LYS A 215 -13.64 -7.87 -16.07
C LYS A 215 -12.59 -8.88 -15.58
N TYR A 216 -11.56 -9.16 -16.39
CA TYR A 216 -10.49 -10.09 -16.02
C TYR A 216 -9.70 -9.61 -14.79
N ALA A 217 -9.34 -8.34 -14.72
CA ALA A 217 -8.65 -7.79 -13.57
C ALA A 217 -9.47 -7.92 -12.28
N SER A 218 -10.76 -7.58 -12.34
CA SER A 218 -11.67 -7.68 -11.20
C SER A 218 -11.88 -9.13 -10.78
N LEU A 219 -12.07 -10.05 -11.73
CA LEU A 219 -12.23 -11.47 -11.45
C LEU A 219 -10.97 -12.06 -10.82
N THR A 220 -9.80 -11.73 -11.35
CA THR A 220 -8.51 -12.20 -10.82
C THR A 220 -8.28 -11.71 -9.39
N ALA A 221 -8.58 -10.43 -9.10
CA ALA A 221 -8.49 -9.89 -7.74
C ALA A 221 -9.49 -10.57 -6.80
N LEU A 222 -10.72 -10.79 -7.24
CA LEU A 222 -11.76 -11.48 -6.46
C LEU A 222 -11.34 -12.92 -6.12
N ILE A 223 -10.83 -13.67 -7.11
CA ILE A 223 -10.30 -15.03 -6.89
C ILE A 223 -9.18 -15.01 -5.84
N ALA A 224 -8.25 -14.06 -5.94
CA ALA A 224 -7.15 -13.95 -4.98
C ALA A 224 -7.67 -13.71 -3.54
N ILE A 225 -8.65 -12.83 -3.37
CA ILE A 225 -9.27 -12.54 -2.07
C ILE A 225 -9.99 -13.78 -1.52
N ILE A 226 -10.78 -14.47 -2.35
CA ILE A 226 -11.48 -15.70 -1.96
C ILE A 226 -10.48 -16.77 -1.53
N LEU A 227 -9.41 -16.98 -2.30
CA LEU A 227 -8.36 -17.94 -1.95
C LEU A 227 -7.67 -17.56 -0.62
N PHE A 228 -7.44 -16.28 -0.37
CA PHE A 228 -6.89 -15.79 0.89
C PHE A 228 -7.80 -16.14 2.07
N ILE A 229 -9.08 -15.85 1.95
CA ILE A 229 -10.09 -16.16 3.00
C ILE A 229 -10.15 -17.67 3.25
N ILE A 230 -10.28 -18.50 2.20
CA ILE A 230 -10.35 -19.96 2.33
C ILE A 230 -9.06 -20.50 2.96
N PHE A 231 -7.89 -19.98 2.57
CA PHE A 231 -6.61 -20.40 3.14
C PHE A 231 -6.58 -20.20 4.66
N PHE A 232 -6.96 -19.02 5.15
CA PHE A 232 -6.93 -18.74 6.59
C PHE A 232 -8.03 -19.47 7.34
N ILE A 233 -9.25 -19.57 6.82
CA ILE A 233 -10.34 -20.34 7.45
C ILE A 233 -9.91 -21.81 7.66
N ASN A 234 -9.28 -22.44 6.66
CA ASN A 234 -8.81 -23.81 6.76
C ASN A 234 -7.74 -24.00 7.85
N HIS A 235 -6.82 -23.03 8.01
CA HIS A 235 -5.79 -23.09 9.05
C HIS A 235 -6.38 -22.87 10.45
N LEU A 236 -7.29 -21.94 10.60
CA LEU A 236 -8.01 -21.68 11.86
C LEU A 236 -8.84 -22.89 12.28
N HIS A 237 -9.55 -23.51 11.34
CA HIS A 237 -10.37 -24.68 11.63
C HIS A 237 -9.53 -25.90 12.08
N LYS A 238 -8.39 -26.13 11.42
CA LYS A 238 -7.45 -27.21 11.82
C LYS A 238 -6.97 -26.98 13.26
N ARG A 239 -6.54 -25.77 13.59
CA ARG A 239 -6.06 -25.43 14.92
C ARG A 239 -7.13 -25.64 15.99
N TYR A 240 -8.34 -25.16 15.74
CA TYR A 240 -9.45 -25.35 16.68
C TYR A 240 -9.73 -26.82 16.98
N LYS A 241 -9.66 -27.70 15.96
CA LYS A 241 -9.81 -29.16 16.15
C LYS A 241 -8.69 -29.77 17.00
N THR A 242 -7.44 -29.27 16.83
CA THR A 242 -6.29 -29.78 17.62
C THR A 242 -6.41 -29.36 19.08
N SER A 243 -6.75 -28.11 19.36
CA SER A 243 -6.93 -27.59 20.71
C SER A 243 -8.05 -28.33 21.50
N LYS A 244 -9.12 -28.77 20.81
CA LYS A 244 -10.18 -29.59 21.45
C LYS A 244 -9.76 -31.01 21.80
N LYS A 245 -8.70 -31.54 21.23
CA LYS A 245 -8.21 -32.89 21.56
C LYS A 245 -7.19 -32.88 22.70
N GLU A 246 -6.68 -31.70 23.06
CA GLU A 246 -5.70 -31.50 24.14
C GLU A 246 -6.39 -31.15 25.49
N LEU A 247 -7.70 -30.85 25.46
CA LEU A 247 -8.59 -30.68 26.61
C LEU A 247 -9.36 -31.96 26.93
#